data_24f19477331a74da20cf5869ae976fc5
#
_entry.id   24f19477331a74da20cf5869ae976fc5
#
_cell.length_a   1.000
_cell.length_b   1.000
_cell.length_c   1.000
_cell.angle_alpha   90.00
_cell.angle_beta   90.00
_cell.angle_gamma   90.00
#
_symmetry.space_group_name_H-M   'P 1'
#
loop_
_entity.id
_entity.type
_entity.pdbx_description
1 polymer ?
#
loop_
_entity_poly.entity_id
_entity_poly.type
_entity_poly.pdbx_seq_one_letter_code
_entity_poly.pdbx_strand_id
1 'polypeptide(L)'
;MTKYVVNNSTIDSILGWIKAGEIAIPEIQRPFVWDSSRVRDLMDSLYKGYPIGYIITWKNPDTKLKDGTVSLGKKIVIDGQQRITAMTAALLGEEVIDSDYKKKRIKISFNPKEERFEVLNPAIEKDTEWIDDISKLFKHGFNMFGFVNEYCALNGIEDTN
;
A
#
# COMPACT_ATOMS: atom_id res chain seq x y z
N MET A 1 -16.51 -15.83 26.68
CA MET A 1 -15.86 -16.17 25.40
C MET A 1 -15.80 -14.91 24.57
N THR A 2 -14.60 -14.34 24.35
CA THR A 2 -14.43 -13.13 23.51
C THR A 2 -14.74 -13.50 22.07
N LYS A 3 -15.69 -12.79 21.46
CA LYS A 3 -16.14 -13.05 20.08
C LYS A 3 -15.18 -12.48 19.01
N TYR A 4 -14.23 -11.64 19.39
CA TYR A 4 -13.23 -11.02 18.50
C TYR A 4 -11.94 -10.72 19.26
N VAL A 5 -10.85 -10.53 18.53
CA VAL A 5 -9.54 -10.10 19.04
C VAL A 5 -9.10 -8.86 18.30
N VAL A 6 -8.58 -7.86 19.00
CA VAL A 6 -7.97 -6.66 18.41
C VAL A 6 -6.47 -6.76 18.57
N ASN A 7 -5.74 -6.66 17.46
CA ASN A 7 -4.29 -6.68 17.44
C ASN A 7 -3.77 -5.41 16.74
N ASN A 8 -2.71 -4.84 17.29
CA ASN A 8 -1.93 -3.83 16.57
C ASN A 8 -0.99 -4.54 15.59
N SER A 9 -0.92 -4.05 14.37
CA SER A 9 -0.07 -4.61 13.32
C SER A 9 0.62 -3.49 12.55
N THR A 10 1.87 -3.70 12.17
CA THR A 10 2.59 -2.79 11.29
C THR A 10 2.12 -2.95 9.85
N ILE A 11 2.32 -1.93 9.02
CA ILE A 11 2.04 -1.99 7.58
C ILE A 11 2.83 -3.11 6.93
N ASP A 12 4.10 -3.27 7.28
CA ASP A 12 4.96 -4.33 6.77
C ASP A 12 4.39 -5.72 7.06
N SER A 13 3.91 -5.96 8.29
CA SER A 13 3.25 -7.22 8.65
C SER A 13 2.00 -7.48 7.82
N ILE A 14 1.16 -6.44 7.62
CA ILE A 14 -0.06 -6.57 6.81
C ILE A 14 0.29 -6.90 5.35
N LEU A 15 1.25 -6.18 4.77
CA LEU A 15 1.72 -6.43 3.41
C LEU A 15 2.36 -7.82 3.28
N GLY A 16 3.12 -8.26 4.28
CA GLY A 16 3.68 -9.61 4.35
C GLY A 16 2.59 -10.69 4.32
N TRP A 17 1.55 -10.57 5.13
CA TRP A 17 0.42 -11.50 5.14
C TRP A 17 -0.38 -11.52 3.82
N ILE A 18 -0.50 -10.37 3.16
CA ILE A 18 -1.13 -10.28 1.82
C ILE A 18 -0.27 -11.03 0.79
N LYS A 19 1.05 -10.75 0.75
CA LYS A 19 2.00 -11.44 -0.15
C LYS A 19 2.04 -12.95 0.08
N ALA A 20 1.97 -13.38 1.35
CA ALA A 20 1.91 -14.79 1.71
C ALA A 20 0.54 -15.44 1.43
N GLY A 21 -0.46 -14.64 1.04
CA GLY A 21 -1.81 -15.12 0.82
C GLY A 21 -2.55 -15.54 2.10
N GLU A 22 -2.09 -15.11 3.27
CA GLU A 22 -2.75 -15.36 4.56
C GLU A 22 -3.98 -14.46 4.76
N ILE A 23 -3.92 -13.24 4.20
CA ILE A 23 -5.05 -12.34 4.09
C ILE A 23 -5.56 -12.38 2.65
N ALA A 24 -6.84 -12.64 2.50
CA ALA A 24 -7.49 -12.72 1.21
C ALA A 24 -8.68 -11.75 1.14
N ILE A 25 -8.96 -11.32 -0.06
CA ILE A 25 -10.07 -10.45 -0.38
C ILE A 25 -11.17 -11.33 -1.00
N PRO A 26 -12.43 -11.33 -0.50
CA PRO A 26 -13.48 -12.23 -1.01
C PRO A 26 -13.85 -11.93 -2.47
N GLU A 27 -14.41 -12.92 -3.17
CA GLU A 27 -14.82 -12.82 -4.59
C GLU A 27 -15.85 -11.71 -4.83
N ILE A 28 -16.80 -11.57 -3.90
CA ILE A 28 -17.83 -10.51 -3.97
C ILE A 28 -17.22 -9.20 -3.50
N GLN A 29 -16.66 -8.47 -4.45
CA GLN A 29 -16.02 -7.19 -4.15
C GLN A 29 -16.61 -6.03 -4.95
N ARG A 30 -16.60 -4.88 -4.26
CA ARG A 30 -16.73 -3.61 -4.97
C ARG A 30 -15.46 -3.36 -5.77
N PRO A 31 -15.56 -2.86 -7.01
CA PRO A 31 -14.43 -2.32 -7.73
C PRO A 31 -13.64 -1.32 -6.86
N PHE A 32 -12.39 -1.10 -7.18
CA PHE A 32 -11.62 -0.06 -6.51
C PHE A 32 -12.16 1.31 -6.94
N VAL A 33 -12.75 2.03 -5.99
CA VAL A 33 -13.45 3.30 -6.27
C VAL A 33 -12.68 4.54 -5.80
N TRP A 34 -11.54 4.36 -5.12
CA TRP A 34 -10.72 5.47 -4.70
C TRP A 34 -9.94 6.05 -5.88
N ASP A 35 -9.91 7.37 -5.96
CA ASP A 35 -8.99 8.08 -6.84
C ASP A 35 -7.56 8.07 -6.27
N SER A 36 -6.62 8.49 -7.10
CA SER A 36 -5.20 8.52 -6.70
C SER A 36 -4.92 9.50 -5.57
N SER A 37 -5.70 10.58 -5.46
CA SER A 37 -5.57 11.58 -4.38
C SER A 37 -5.93 10.98 -3.03
N ARG A 38 -7.00 10.17 -2.98
CA ARG A 38 -7.39 9.47 -1.75
C ARG A 38 -6.37 8.40 -1.33
N VAL A 39 -5.72 7.76 -2.30
CA VAL A 39 -4.61 6.84 -2.02
C VAL A 39 -3.41 7.60 -1.45
N ARG A 40 -3.06 8.76 -2.02
CA ARG A 40 -2.04 9.66 -1.48
C ARG A 40 -2.35 10.07 -0.03
N ASP A 41 -3.59 10.48 0.26
CA ASP A 41 -4.00 10.91 1.60
C ASP A 41 -3.91 9.76 2.62
N LEU A 42 -4.16 8.52 2.19
CA LEU A 42 -3.93 7.35 3.02
C LEU A 42 -2.44 7.17 3.34
N MET A 43 -1.55 7.31 2.34
CA MET A 43 -0.09 7.20 2.57
C MET A 43 0.40 8.29 3.52
N ASP A 44 -0.07 9.53 3.36
CA ASP A 44 0.24 10.64 4.24
C ASP A 44 -0.25 10.39 5.68
N SER A 45 -1.47 9.87 5.83
CA SER A 45 -2.02 9.51 7.14
C SER A 45 -1.24 8.41 7.84
N LEU A 46 -0.83 7.38 7.09
CA LEU A 46 0.01 6.30 7.61
C LEU A 46 1.38 6.79 8.06
N TYR A 47 2.02 7.64 7.27
CA TYR A 47 3.31 8.24 7.59
C TYR A 47 3.25 9.10 8.86
N LYS A 48 2.21 9.91 9.00
CA LYS A 48 1.98 10.77 10.16
C LYS A 48 1.43 10.04 11.39
N GLY A 49 1.17 8.74 11.29
CA GLY A 49 0.62 7.95 12.39
C GLY A 49 -0.85 8.28 12.73
N TYR A 50 -1.59 8.86 11.79
CA TYR A 50 -3.00 9.15 11.99
C TYR A 50 -3.85 7.87 11.95
N PRO A 51 -4.95 7.81 12.72
CA PRO A 51 -5.83 6.65 12.71
C PRO A 51 -6.53 6.51 11.36
N ILE A 52 -6.32 5.38 10.69
CA ILE A 52 -6.92 5.07 9.39
C ILE A 52 -8.16 4.16 9.51
N GLY A 53 -8.58 3.83 10.73
CA GLY A 53 -9.64 2.87 11.02
C GLY A 53 -9.14 1.43 11.08
N TYR A 54 -10.05 0.50 11.35
CA TYR A 54 -9.74 -0.92 11.51
C TYR A 54 -9.80 -1.66 10.19
N ILE A 55 -8.95 -2.68 10.04
CA ILE A 55 -9.11 -3.74 9.05
C ILE A 55 -9.75 -4.91 9.79
N ILE A 56 -10.96 -5.28 9.37
CA ILE A 56 -11.70 -6.38 9.99
C ILE A 56 -11.55 -7.61 9.12
N THR A 57 -11.06 -8.69 9.72
CA THR A 57 -10.91 -9.97 9.04
C THR A 57 -11.70 -11.06 9.73
N TRP A 58 -12.16 -12.02 8.94
CA TRP A 58 -12.88 -13.20 9.40
C TRP A 58 -12.19 -14.47 8.90
N LYS A 59 -12.03 -15.44 9.79
CA LYS A 59 -11.44 -16.74 9.43
C LYS A 59 -12.57 -17.74 9.16
N ASN A 60 -12.86 -17.98 7.88
CA ASN A 60 -13.83 -18.97 7.45
C ASN A 60 -13.20 -19.87 6.37
N PRO A 61 -13.14 -21.21 6.59
CA PRO A 61 -12.50 -22.13 5.65
C PRO A 61 -13.26 -22.29 4.33
N ASP A 62 -14.55 -22.00 4.28
CA ASP A 62 -15.42 -22.34 3.14
C ASP A 62 -15.77 -21.13 2.22
N THR A 63 -15.10 -19.99 2.41
CA THR A 63 -15.38 -18.79 1.60
C THR A 63 -14.66 -18.85 0.27
N LYS A 64 -15.37 -18.58 -0.84
CA LYS A 64 -14.76 -18.40 -2.17
C LYS A 64 -13.98 -17.08 -2.23
N LEU A 65 -12.80 -17.14 -2.78
CA LEU A 65 -11.91 -16.02 -3.00
C LEU A 65 -12.06 -15.44 -4.41
N LYS A 66 -11.49 -14.25 -4.63
CA LYS A 66 -11.54 -13.54 -5.90
C LYS A 66 -10.96 -14.33 -7.09
N ASP A 67 -10.04 -15.23 -6.84
CA ASP A 67 -9.43 -16.13 -7.83
C ASP A 67 -10.23 -17.45 -8.04
N GLY A 68 -11.42 -17.57 -7.42
CA GLY A 68 -12.27 -18.73 -7.50
C GLY A 68 -11.87 -19.88 -6.57
N THR A 69 -10.78 -19.76 -5.81
CA THR A 69 -10.34 -20.78 -4.84
C THR A 69 -11.10 -20.68 -3.52
N VAL A 70 -10.97 -21.69 -2.66
CA VAL A 70 -11.55 -21.68 -1.30
C VAL A 70 -10.54 -21.12 -0.32
N SER A 71 -11.02 -20.42 0.70
CA SER A 71 -10.17 -19.69 1.66
C SER A 71 -9.24 -20.57 2.51
N LEU A 72 -9.55 -21.85 2.70
CA LEU A 72 -8.73 -22.84 3.42
C LEU A 72 -8.07 -22.31 4.70
N GLY A 73 -8.83 -21.55 5.51
CA GLY A 73 -8.35 -21.00 6.78
C GLY A 73 -7.62 -19.67 6.69
N LYS A 74 -7.58 -19.02 5.52
CA LYS A 74 -7.12 -17.65 5.36
C LYS A 74 -8.00 -16.66 6.11
N LYS A 75 -7.45 -15.50 6.46
CA LYS A 75 -8.20 -14.37 7.01
C LYS A 75 -8.86 -13.61 5.85
N ILE A 76 -10.18 -13.61 5.82
CA ILE A 76 -10.96 -12.91 4.78
C ILE A 76 -11.24 -11.49 5.25
N VAL A 77 -10.94 -10.50 4.42
CA VAL A 77 -11.22 -9.09 4.73
C VAL A 77 -12.72 -8.83 4.60
N ILE A 78 -13.35 -8.41 5.71
CA ILE A 78 -14.77 -8.02 5.72
C ILE A 78 -14.90 -6.50 5.58
N ASP A 79 -14.05 -5.75 6.29
CA ASP A 79 -13.98 -4.28 6.17
C ASP A 79 -12.54 -3.82 6.04
N GLY A 80 -12.35 -2.69 5.34
CA GLY A 80 -11.04 -2.14 5.03
C GLY A 80 -10.46 -2.60 3.69
N GLN A 81 -11.24 -3.23 2.83
CA GLN A 81 -10.82 -3.72 1.51
C GLN A 81 -10.21 -2.61 0.64
N GLN A 82 -10.88 -1.44 0.56
CA GLN A 82 -10.36 -0.30 -0.23
C GLN A 82 -8.99 0.18 0.31
N ARG A 83 -8.80 0.17 1.62
CA ARG A 83 -7.53 0.54 2.27
C ARG A 83 -6.42 -0.47 1.95
N ILE A 84 -6.73 -1.77 2.04
CA ILE A 84 -5.77 -2.81 1.65
C ILE A 84 -5.41 -2.67 0.18
N THR A 85 -6.39 -2.53 -0.71
CA THR A 85 -6.15 -2.35 -2.14
C THR A 85 -5.34 -1.08 -2.42
N ALA A 86 -5.60 0.03 -1.71
CA ALA A 86 -4.80 1.25 -1.82
C ALA A 86 -3.35 1.05 -1.37
N MET A 87 -3.13 0.35 -0.25
CA MET A 87 -1.78 0.04 0.24
C MET A 87 -1.02 -0.87 -0.73
N THR A 88 -1.65 -1.94 -1.25
CA THR A 88 -0.99 -2.83 -2.22
C THR A 88 -0.69 -2.12 -3.53
N ALA A 89 -1.59 -1.26 -4.00
CA ALA A 89 -1.36 -0.45 -5.20
C ALA A 89 -0.20 0.53 -5.03
N ALA A 90 -0.15 1.26 -3.91
CA ALA A 90 0.87 2.29 -3.68
C ALA A 90 2.23 1.71 -3.26
N LEU A 91 2.25 0.70 -2.38
CA LEU A 91 3.48 0.19 -1.77
C LEU A 91 4.03 -1.05 -2.47
N LEU A 92 3.18 -1.92 -3.03
CA LEU A 92 3.63 -3.11 -3.76
C LEU A 92 3.63 -2.92 -5.27
N GLY A 93 3.01 -1.85 -5.76
CA GLY A 93 2.96 -1.57 -7.18
C GLY A 93 1.96 -2.43 -7.94
N GLU A 94 0.95 -2.97 -7.27
CA GLU A 94 -0.09 -3.77 -7.91
C GLU A 94 -1.05 -2.90 -8.73
N GLU A 95 -1.54 -3.46 -9.84
CA GLU A 95 -2.61 -2.81 -10.59
C GLU A 95 -3.95 -3.03 -9.90
N VAL A 96 -4.78 -2.00 -9.88
CA VAL A 96 -6.16 -2.07 -9.39
C VAL A 96 -7.13 -2.16 -10.57
N ILE A 97 -8.29 -2.78 -10.33
CA ILE A 97 -9.41 -2.78 -11.29
C ILE A 97 -10.38 -1.70 -10.84
N ASP A 98 -10.55 -0.67 -11.66
CA ASP A 98 -11.45 0.44 -11.39
C ASP A 98 -12.94 0.09 -11.63
N SER A 99 -13.83 1.08 -11.45
CA SER A 99 -15.28 0.93 -11.66
C SER A 99 -15.65 0.56 -13.11
N ASP A 100 -14.81 0.88 -14.07
CA ASP A 100 -14.99 0.55 -15.49
C ASP A 100 -14.34 -0.78 -15.88
N TYR A 101 -13.93 -1.57 -14.91
CA TYR A 101 -13.21 -2.85 -15.07
C TYR A 101 -11.88 -2.72 -15.83
N LYS A 102 -11.27 -1.51 -15.83
CA LYS A 102 -9.97 -1.26 -16.43
C LYS A 102 -8.86 -1.40 -15.37
N LYS A 103 -7.75 -1.97 -15.80
CA LYS A 103 -6.54 -2.01 -14.99
C LYS A 103 -5.91 -0.63 -14.92
N LYS A 104 -5.59 -0.19 -13.71
CA LYS A 104 -4.97 1.10 -13.43
C LYS A 104 -3.80 0.93 -12.49
N ARG A 105 -2.64 1.50 -12.83
CA ARG A 105 -1.50 1.65 -11.94
C ARG A 105 -1.60 2.98 -11.21
N ILE A 106 -1.51 2.95 -9.89
CA ILE A 106 -1.48 4.14 -9.05
C ILE A 106 -0.04 4.33 -8.55
N LYS A 107 0.56 5.44 -8.91
CA LYS A 107 1.90 5.81 -8.45
C LYS A 107 1.80 6.98 -7.51
N ILE A 108 2.32 6.80 -6.32
CA ILE A 108 2.41 7.84 -5.29
C ILE A 108 3.89 8.19 -5.13
N SER A 109 4.17 9.47 -5.15
CA SER A 109 5.49 10.05 -4.99
C SER A 109 5.68 10.60 -3.60
N PHE A 110 6.92 10.67 -3.13
CA PHE A 110 7.27 11.21 -1.82
C PHE A 110 8.45 12.18 -1.93
N ASN A 111 8.32 13.35 -1.33
CA ASN A 111 9.42 14.30 -1.16
C ASN A 111 9.96 14.17 0.28
N PRO A 112 11.17 13.62 0.47
CA PRO A 112 11.76 13.45 1.80
C PRO A 112 12.08 14.77 2.52
N LYS A 113 12.39 15.85 1.77
CA LYS A 113 12.70 17.17 2.36
C LYS A 113 11.46 17.84 2.94
N GLU A 114 10.33 17.70 2.26
CA GLU A 114 9.07 18.30 2.65
C GLU A 114 8.17 17.35 3.46
N GLU A 115 8.59 16.09 3.61
CA GLU A 115 7.81 15.00 4.22
C GLU A 115 6.38 14.92 3.65
N ARG A 116 6.26 15.05 2.32
CA ARG A 116 5.00 15.21 1.61
C ARG A 116 4.80 14.14 0.55
N PHE A 117 3.57 13.64 0.46
CA PHE A 117 3.15 12.73 -0.61
C PHE A 117 2.36 13.45 -1.69
N GLU A 118 2.56 13.06 -2.94
CA GLU A 118 1.78 13.54 -4.09
C GLU A 118 1.49 12.40 -5.07
N VAL A 119 0.45 12.61 -5.88
CA VAL A 119 0.20 11.74 -7.03
C VAL A 119 1.24 12.07 -8.10
N LEU A 120 1.88 11.03 -8.67
CA LEU A 120 2.87 11.25 -9.73
C LEU A 120 2.27 12.06 -10.89
N ASN A 121 3.02 13.07 -11.30
CA ASN A 121 2.72 13.90 -12.44
C ASN A 121 4.01 14.23 -13.21
N PRO A 122 3.95 14.78 -14.46
CA PRO A 122 5.14 15.04 -15.27
C PRO A 122 6.15 16.03 -14.68
N ALA A 123 5.74 16.90 -13.75
CA ALA A 123 6.66 17.80 -13.06
C ALA A 123 7.48 17.04 -12.01
N ILE A 124 6.80 16.25 -11.18
CA ILE A 124 7.42 15.40 -10.16
C ILE A 124 8.37 14.38 -10.79
N GLU A 125 8.01 13.79 -11.93
CA GLU A 125 8.84 12.78 -12.60
C GLU A 125 10.22 13.29 -13.03
N LYS A 126 10.36 14.60 -13.19
CA LYS A 126 11.62 15.27 -13.60
C LYS A 126 12.37 15.90 -12.43
N ASP A 127 11.80 15.91 -11.26
CA ASP A 127 12.33 16.59 -10.09
C ASP A 127 13.05 15.59 -9.19
N THR A 128 14.37 15.78 -9.04
CA THR A 128 15.23 14.89 -8.24
C THR A 128 14.95 14.92 -6.74
N GLU A 129 14.23 15.93 -6.24
CA GLU A 129 13.82 15.99 -4.83
C GLU A 129 12.69 15.00 -4.52
N TRP A 130 12.05 14.42 -5.54
CA TRP A 130 10.96 13.47 -5.37
C TRP A 130 11.39 12.04 -5.65
N ILE A 131 10.95 11.15 -4.78
CA ILE A 131 10.88 9.72 -5.09
C ILE A 131 9.60 9.54 -5.91
N ASP A 132 9.73 9.33 -7.21
CA ASP A 132 8.63 9.31 -8.18
C ASP A 132 7.59 8.22 -7.93
N ASP A 133 8.01 7.06 -7.42
CA ASP A 133 7.14 5.93 -7.11
C ASP A 133 7.63 5.20 -5.84
N ILE A 134 6.93 5.42 -4.71
CA ILE A 134 7.31 4.83 -3.41
C ILE A 134 7.32 3.29 -3.44
N SER A 135 6.62 2.65 -4.37
CA SER A 135 6.64 1.19 -4.47
C SER A 135 8.03 0.62 -4.77
N LYS A 136 8.93 1.43 -5.32
CA LYS A 136 10.31 1.03 -5.57
C LYS A 136 11.03 0.66 -4.27
N LEU A 137 10.72 1.37 -3.17
CA LEU A 137 11.33 1.16 -1.85
C LEU A 137 10.94 -0.17 -1.19
N PHE A 138 9.80 -0.75 -1.59
CA PHE A 138 9.25 -1.99 -1.02
C PHE A 138 9.56 -3.24 -1.86
N LYS A 139 10.36 -3.09 -2.92
CA LYS A 139 10.78 -4.23 -3.74
C LYS A 139 11.77 -5.11 -2.95
N HIS A 140 11.62 -6.42 -3.12
CA HIS A 140 12.58 -7.36 -2.55
C HIS A 140 14.00 -7.09 -3.06
N GLY A 141 14.98 -7.02 -2.14
CA GLY A 141 16.38 -6.73 -2.48
C GLY A 141 16.66 -5.26 -2.79
N PHE A 142 15.75 -4.34 -2.49
CA PHE A 142 16.00 -2.91 -2.65
C PHE A 142 17.18 -2.47 -1.77
N ASN A 143 18.18 -1.84 -2.41
CA ASN A 143 19.35 -1.32 -1.71
C ASN A 143 19.06 0.08 -1.16
N MET A 144 18.51 0.13 0.06
CA MET A 144 18.17 1.40 0.72
C MET A 144 19.38 2.31 0.91
N PHE A 145 20.52 1.76 1.32
CA PHE A 145 21.73 2.55 1.57
C PHE A 145 22.28 3.19 0.29
N GLY A 146 22.37 2.40 -0.79
CA GLY A 146 22.78 2.93 -2.10
C GLY A 146 21.83 4.01 -2.62
N PHE A 147 20.52 3.80 -2.44
CA PHE A 147 19.50 4.76 -2.84
C PHE A 147 19.60 6.09 -2.05
N VAL A 148 19.78 6.03 -0.73
CA VAL A 148 19.92 7.24 0.10
C VAL A 148 21.16 8.03 -0.31
N ASN A 149 22.30 7.37 -0.53
CA ASN A 149 23.53 8.04 -0.98
C ASN A 149 23.34 8.71 -2.34
N GLU A 150 22.69 8.04 -3.29
CA GLU A 150 22.40 8.61 -4.61
C GLU A 150 21.46 9.82 -4.50
N TYR A 151 20.40 9.70 -3.72
CA TYR A 151 19.45 10.78 -3.47
C TYR A 151 20.14 12.00 -2.85
N CYS A 152 20.96 11.81 -1.82
CA CYS A 152 21.71 12.89 -1.16
C CYS A 152 22.67 13.55 -2.14
N ALA A 153 23.42 12.78 -2.94
CA ALA A 153 24.35 13.31 -3.92
C ALA A 153 23.66 14.17 -4.99
N LEU A 154 22.51 13.69 -5.51
CA LEU A 154 21.72 14.40 -6.52
C LEU A 154 21.12 15.72 -6.00
N ASN A 155 20.81 15.78 -4.70
CA ASN A 155 20.14 16.91 -4.08
C ASN A 155 21.07 17.82 -3.26
N GLY A 156 22.39 17.60 -3.30
CA GLY A 156 23.36 18.40 -2.57
C GLY A 156 23.17 18.35 -1.05
N ILE A 157 22.68 17.21 -0.52
CA ILE A 157 22.52 16.98 0.92
C ILE A 157 23.82 16.39 1.42
N GLU A 158 24.54 17.15 2.25
CA GLU A 158 25.72 16.64 2.94
C GLU A 158 25.29 15.63 4.02
N ASP A 159 26.00 14.49 4.07
CA ASP A 159 25.79 13.45 5.07
C ASP A 159 26.19 14.03 6.45
N THR A 160 25.23 14.52 7.20
CA THR A 160 25.44 14.89 8.60
C THR A 160 25.30 13.61 9.42
N ASN A 161 26.43 12.96 9.72
CA ASN A 161 26.57 11.84 10.65
C ASN A 161 25.74 12.00 11.93
#